data_5f7112728ed1b4af759e2efaeb73e311
#
_entry.id   5f7112728ed1b4af759e2efaeb73e311
#
_cell.length_a   1.000
_cell.length_b   1.000
_cell.length_c   1.000
_cell.angle_alpha   90.00
_cell.angle_beta   90.00
_cell.angle_gamma   90.00
#
_symmetry.space_group_name_H-M   'P 1'
#
loop_
_entity.id
_entity.type
_entity.pdbx_description
1 polymer ?
#
loop_
_entity_poly.entity_id
_entity_poly.type
_entity_poly.pdbx_seq_one_letter_code
_entity_poly.pdbx_strand_id
1 'polypeptide(L)'
;RPGLRAELAGPGRAVIEKEPDGSPRATIAARVVARASTHEGLLRTWLDAGPSWLQGDADFRWLVVGNLAGLGRLREEELAAAEAADPTVSGRLAGLLARASVPTVAAKTWAFEQLVDPSSGHTNHALVELARGLWRSPDRGLVRPFVEPFLDAIPRMTAWVGDDALTKVVRFGFPFVVEARTIELVDAALSRDDLTPGVRRAFVEWSWPVREALASRSRWFPTG
;
A
#
# COMPACT_ATOMS: atom_id res chain seq x y z
N ARG A 1 -4.85 -9.52 9.25
CA ARG A 1 -5.75 -10.69 9.35
C ARG A 1 -6.72 -10.65 8.19
N PRO A 2 -6.82 -11.70 7.33
CA PRO A 2 -7.81 -11.75 6.24
C PRO A 2 -9.26 -11.56 6.73
N GLY A 3 -9.59 -12.02 7.94
CA GLY A 3 -10.91 -11.89 8.54
C GLY A 3 -11.39 -10.44 8.75
N LEU A 4 -10.50 -9.52 9.15
CA LEU A 4 -10.90 -8.13 9.41
C LEU A 4 -11.40 -7.40 8.15
N ARG A 5 -10.83 -7.72 6.99
CA ARG A 5 -11.30 -7.15 5.71
C ARG A 5 -12.70 -7.67 5.33
N ALA A 6 -12.93 -8.97 5.49
CA ALA A 6 -14.24 -9.56 5.25
C ALA A 6 -15.30 -9.00 6.20
N GLU A 7 -14.94 -8.76 7.47
CA GLU A 7 -15.80 -8.14 8.47
C GLU A 7 -16.21 -6.71 8.11
N LEU A 8 -15.34 -5.94 7.44
CA LEU A 8 -15.66 -4.58 6.99
C LEU A 8 -16.52 -4.56 5.71
N ALA A 9 -16.36 -5.54 4.82
CA ALA A 9 -17.10 -5.60 3.57
C ALA A 9 -18.57 -5.96 3.78
N GLY A 10 -18.90 -6.79 4.78
CA GLY A 10 -20.27 -7.20 5.10
C GLY A 10 -21.19 -6.03 5.45
N PRO A 11 -20.87 -5.23 6.49
CA PRO A 11 -21.64 -4.03 6.84
C PRO A 11 -21.75 -3.02 5.69
N GLY A 12 -20.67 -2.84 4.90
CA GLY A 12 -20.70 -1.95 3.75
C GLY A 12 -21.73 -2.38 2.70
N ARG A 13 -21.84 -3.68 2.41
CA ARG A 13 -22.88 -4.23 1.51
C ARG A 13 -24.28 -3.98 2.03
N ALA A 14 -24.52 -4.23 3.31
CA ALA A 14 -25.83 -3.99 3.93
C ALA A 14 -26.25 -2.50 3.87
N VAL A 15 -25.29 -1.57 3.90
CA VAL A 15 -25.55 -0.14 3.68
C VAL A 15 -25.94 0.12 2.22
N ILE A 16 -25.20 -0.42 1.25
CA ILE A 16 -25.50 -0.26 -0.19
C ILE A 16 -26.92 -0.76 -0.52
N GLU A 17 -27.35 -1.87 0.08
CA GLU A 17 -28.67 -2.44 -0.15
C GLU A 17 -29.84 -1.63 0.45
N LYS A 18 -29.58 -0.80 1.46
CA LYS A 18 -30.59 -0.05 2.20
C LYS A 18 -30.68 1.42 1.83
N GLU A 19 -29.58 1.99 1.38
CA GLU A 19 -29.50 3.42 1.07
C GLU A 19 -29.90 3.67 -0.39
N PRO A 20 -30.48 4.85 -0.70
CA PRO A 20 -30.76 5.23 -2.07
C PRO A 20 -29.47 5.24 -2.93
N ASP A 21 -29.59 4.81 -4.17
CA ASP A 21 -28.52 4.82 -5.15
C ASP A 21 -27.89 6.21 -5.27
N GLY A 22 -26.56 6.28 -5.20
CA GLY A 22 -25.82 7.54 -5.29
C GLY A 22 -25.86 8.42 -4.06
N SER A 23 -26.53 8.01 -3.00
CA SER A 23 -26.46 8.75 -1.73
C SER A 23 -25.00 8.80 -1.22
N PRO A 24 -24.62 9.83 -0.43
CA PRO A 24 -23.27 9.89 0.16
C PRO A 24 -22.90 8.64 0.96
N ARG A 25 -23.87 8.05 1.65
CA ARG A 25 -23.67 6.82 2.43
C ARG A 25 -23.44 5.61 1.52
N ALA A 26 -24.24 5.41 0.48
CA ALA A 26 -24.06 4.34 -0.49
C ALA A 26 -22.70 4.44 -1.19
N THR A 27 -22.31 5.66 -1.59
CA THR A 27 -21.03 5.93 -2.24
C THR A 27 -19.84 5.61 -1.33
N ILE A 28 -19.86 6.05 -0.07
CA ILE A 28 -18.82 5.74 0.91
C ILE A 28 -18.76 4.23 1.15
N ALA A 29 -19.92 3.58 1.34
CA ALA A 29 -19.99 2.14 1.57
C ALA A 29 -19.44 1.35 0.37
N ALA A 30 -19.76 1.73 -0.87
CA ALA A 30 -19.21 1.10 -2.07
C ALA A 30 -17.68 1.22 -2.12
N ARG A 31 -17.12 2.39 -1.80
CA ARG A 31 -15.65 2.59 -1.73
C ARG A 31 -15.01 1.75 -0.63
N VAL A 32 -15.65 1.59 0.53
CA VAL A 32 -15.18 0.70 1.60
C VAL A 32 -15.20 -0.75 1.14
N VAL A 33 -16.30 -1.22 0.53
CA VAL A 33 -16.41 -2.58 -0.01
C VAL A 33 -15.38 -2.82 -1.10
N ALA A 34 -15.19 -1.88 -2.03
CA ALA A 34 -14.17 -1.98 -3.08
C ALA A 34 -12.76 -2.19 -2.52
N ARG A 35 -12.43 -1.53 -1.40
CA ARG A 35 -11.12 -1.65 -0.73
C ARG A 35 -10.96 -2.90 0.12
N ALA A 36 -12.03 -3.35 0.77
CA ALA A 36 -11.98 -4.36 1.81
C ALA A 36 -12.42 -5.76 1.35
N SER A 37 -13.20 -5.85 0.26
CA SER A 37 -13.72 -7.13 -0.22
C SER A 37 -12.59 -8.09 -0.59
N THR A 38 -12.75 -9.34 -0.16
CA THR A 38 -11.92 -10.48 -0.61
C THR A 38 -12.66 -11.33 -1.65
N HIS A 39 -13.88 -10.93 -2.01
CA HIS A 39 -14.73 -11.66 -2.95
C HIS A 39 -14.43 -11.24 -4.38
N GLU A 40 -13.62 -12.05 -5.06
CA GLU A 40 -13.14 -11.78 -6.43
C GLU A 40 -14.29 -11.53 -7.42
N GLY A 41 -15.33 -12.37 -7.40
CA GLY A 41 -16.48 -12.24 -8.31
C GLY A 41 -17.17 -10.87 -8.21
N LEU A 42 -17.34 -10.34 -6.99
CA LEU A 42 -17.89 -9.00 -6.81
C LEU A 42 -16.96 -7.92 -7.39
N LEU A 43 -15.68 -8.03 -7.11
CA LEU A 43 -14.70 -7.04 -7.60
C LEU A 43 -14.63 -7.06 -9.13
N ARG A 44 -14.72 -8.22 -9.76
CA ARG A 44 -14.79 -8.32 -11.23
C ARG A 44 -16.08 -7.73 -11.79
N THR A 45 -17.21 -8.06 -11.20
CA THR A 45 -18.48 -7.42 -11.58
C THR A 45 -18.38 -5.89 -11.48
N TRP A 46 -17.72 -5.36 -10.46
CA TRP A 46 -17.54 -3.91 -10.29
C TRP A 46 -16.48 -3.31 -11.21
N LEU A 47 -15.54 -4.10 -11.68
CA LEU A 47 -14.57 -3.66 -12.70
C LEU A 47 -15.24 -3.50 -14.07
N ASP A 48 -16.13 -4.43 -14.42
CA ASP A 48 -16.84 -4.47 -15.70
C ASP A 48 -18.03 -3.51 -15.73
N ALA A 49 -18.86 -3.55 -14.69
CA ALA A 49 -20.08 -2.76 -14.57
C ALA A 49 -20.33 -2.46 -13.08
N GLY A 50 -19.61 -1.50 -12.51
CA GLY A 50 -19.79 -1.06 -11.13
C GLY A 50 -21.20 -0.52 -10.86
N PRO A 51 -21.50 -0.12 -9.61
CA PRO A 51 -22.76 0.53 -9.27
C PRO A 51 -23.04 1.68 -10.24
N SER A 52 -24.27 1.80 -10.73
CA SER A 52 -24.64 2.73 -11.81
C SER A 52 -24.21 4.17 -11.54
N TRP A 53 -24.29 4.61 -10.27
CA TRP A 53 -23.86 5.94 -9.81
C TRP A 53 -22.35 6.13 -9.67
N LEU A 54 -21.56 5.08 -9.87
CA LEU A 54 -20.09 5.12 -9.87
C LEU A 54 -19.51 4.76 -11.25
N GLN A 55 -20.36 4.59 -12.25
CA GLN A 55 -19.91 4.41 -13.63
C GLN A 55 -19.18 5.68 -14.10
N GLY A 56 -17.97 5.48 -14.65
CA GLY A 56 -17.12 6.59 -15.05
C GLY A 56 -16.30 7.23 -13.93
N ASP A 57 -16.49 6.83 -12.67
CA ASP A 57 -15.63 7.26 -11.55
C ASP A 57 -14.28 6.51 -11.63
N ALA A 58 -13.26 7.19 -12.16
CA ALA A 58 -11.92 6.62 -12.31
C ALA A 58 -11.31 6.24 -10.94
N ASP A 59 -11.51 7.04 -9.91
CA ASP A 59 -11.00 6.73 -8.57
C ASP A 59 -11.62 5.46 -8.00
N PHE A 60 -12.93 5.26 -8.21
CA PHE A 60 -13.60 4.03 -7.79
C PHE A 60 -13.06 2.81 -8.55
N ARG A 61 -12.89 2.94 -9.86
CA ARG A 61 -12.29 1.89 -10.69
C ARG A 61 -10.90 1.51 -10.18
N TRP A 62 -10.05 2.48 -9.87
CA TRP A 62 -8.71 2.24 -9.30
C TRP A 62 -8.74 1.60 -7.92
N LEU A 63 -9.77 1.84 -7.09
CA LEU A 63 -9.93 1.09 -5.84
C LEU A 63 -10.16 -0.40 -6.09
N VAL A 64 -10.98 -0.75 -7.08
CA VAL A 64 -11.25 -2.15 -7.46
C VAL A 64 -10.01 -2.80 -8.03
N VAL A 65 -9.36 -2.17 -9.01
CA VAL A 65 -8.09 -2.62 -9.63
C VAL A 65 -7.02 -2.85 -8.56
N GLY A 66 -6.79 -1.86 -7.70
CA GLY A 66 -5.78 -1.95 -6.63
C GLY A 66 -6.08 -3.02 -5.58
N ASN A 67 -7.37 -3.34 -5.35
CA ASN A 67 -7.73 -4.44 -4.45
C ASN A 67 -7.50 -5.80 -5.12
N LEU A 68 -7.91 -5.98 -6.37
CA LEU A 68 -7.61 -7.18 -7.16
C LEU A 68 -6.10 -7.43 -7.25
N ALA A 69 -5.32 -6.38 -7.49
CA ALA A 69 -3.86 -6.46 -7.48
C ALA A 69 -3.31 -6.97 -6.14
N GLY A 70 -3.73 -6.35 -5.03
CA GLY A 70 -3.29 -6.74 -3.69
C GLY A 70 -3.75 -8.14 -3.24
N LEU A 71 -4.78 -8.69 -3.87
CA LEU A 71 -5.22 -10.07 -3.69
C LEU A 71 -4.48 -11.06 -4.61
N GLY A 72 -3.66 -10.58 -5.55
CA GLY A 72 -3.01 -11.41 -6.57
C GLY A 72 -4.00 -11.96 -7.60
N ARG A 73 -5.09 -11.22 -7.85
CA ARG A 73 -6.19 -11.62 -8.74
C ARG A 73 -6.34 -10.69 -9.96
N LEU A 74 -5.52 -9.65 -10.06
CA LEU A 74 -5.49 -8.76 -11.22
C LEU A 74 -4.71 -9.44 -12.36
N ARG A 75 -5.28 -9.45 -13.55
CA ARG A 75 -4.62 -9.89 -14.77
C ARG A 75 -3.88 -8.70 -15.42
N GLU A 76 -2.81 -8.99 -16.14
CA GLU A 76 -2.00 -7.92 -16.78
C GLU A 76 -2.82 -7.13 -17.81
N GLU A 77 -3.69 -7.80 -18.57
CA GLU A 77 -4.57 -7.11 -19.52
C GLU A 77 -5.62 -6.21 -18.84
N GLU A 78 -6.05 -6.53 -17.62
CA GLU A 78 -6.97 -5.67 -16.85
C GLU A 78 -6.26 -4.41 -16.35
N LEU A 79 -5.00 -4.55 -15.92
CA LEU A 79 -4.18 -3.40 -15.55
C LEU A 79 -3.92 -2.50 -16.75
N ALA A 80 -3.49 -3.08 -17.88
CA ALA A 80 -3.24 -2.32 -19.12
C ALA A 80 -4.50 -1.60 -19.61
N ALA A 81 -5.67 -2.25 -19.53
CA ALA A 81 -6.94 -1.63 -19.90
C ALA A 81 -7.32 -0.46 -18.96
N ALA A 82 -7.04 -0.60 -17.65
CA ALA A 82 -7.28 0.47 -16.68
C ALA A 82 -6.36 1.68 -16.92
N GLU A 83 -5.07 1.43 -17.21
CA GLU A 83 -4.09 2.48 -17.54
C GLU A 83 -4.46 3.20 -18.85
N ALA A 84 -4.89 2.46 -19.86
CA ALA A 84 -5.34 3.03 -21.14
C ALA A 84 -6.63 3.88 -21.01
N ALA A 85 -7.54 3.47 -20.11
CA ALA A 85 -8.77 4.19 -19.83
C ALA A 85 -8.57 5.47 -19.00
N ASP A 86 -7.46 5.57 -18.25
CA ASP A 86 -7.13 6.74 -17.44
C ASP A 86 -5.66 7.17 -17.66
N PRO A 87 -5.34 7.84 -18.79
CA PRO A 87 -3.97 8.27 -19.10
C PRO A 87 -3.54 9.52 -18.31
N THR A 88 -4.26 9.90 -17.26
CA THR A 88 -3.93 11.03 -16.39
C THR A 88 -2.71 10.75 -15.51
N VAL A 89 -2.20 11.79 -14.85
CA VAL A 89 -1.14 11.63 -13.83
C VAL A 89 -1.63 10.73 -12.70
N SER A 90 -2.88 10.93 -12.24
CA SER A 90 -3.48 10.13 -11.17
C SER A 90 -3.63 8.66 -11.58
N GLY A 91 -4.06 8.39 -12.80
CA GLY A 91 -4.18 7.03 -13.33
C GLY A 91 -2.82 6.32 -13.40
N ARG A 92 -1.77 7.01 -13.89
CA ARG A 92 -0.41 6.44 -13.89
C ARG A 92 0.10 6.13 -12.48
N LEU A 93 -0.15 6.99 -11.50
CA LEU A 93 0.22 6.74 -10.11
C LEU A 93 -0.55 5.54 -9.52
N ALA A 94 -1.83 5.45 -9.81
CA ALA A 94 -2.67 4.32 -9.38
C ALA A 94 -2.22 3.01 -10.04
N GLY A 95 -1.81 3.04 -11.30
CA GLY A 95 -1.21 1.89 -12.01
C GLY A 95 0.09 1.41 -11.35
N LEU A 96 1.00 2.35 -11.01
CA LEU A 96 2.23 2.01 -10.26
C LEU A 96 1.91 1.36 -8.92
N LEU A 97 0.97 1.93 -8.15
CA LEU A 97 0.53 1.36 -6.87
C LEU A 97 -0.05 -0.05 -7.07
N ALA A 98 -0.89 -0.24 -8.08
CA ALA A 98 -1.51 -1.54 -8.36
C ALA A 98 -0.44 -2.59 -8.71
N ARG A 99 0.46 -2.28 -9.65
CA ARG A 99 1.57 -3.16 -10.06
C ARG A 99 2.48 -3.52 -8.88
N ALA A 100 2.91 -2.55 -8.08
CA ALA A 100 3.72 -2.76 -6.88
C ALA A 100 2.98 -3.55 -5.77
N SER A 101 1.64 -3.54 -5.77
CA SER A 101 0.80 -4.25 -4.79
C SER A 101 0.66 -5.74 -5.07
N VAL A 102 0.96 -6.22 -6.27
CA VAL A 102 0.84 -7.65 -6.62
C VAL A 102 1.70 -8.49 -5.67
N PRO A 103 1.13 -9.53 -5.00
CA PRO A 103 1.83 -10.30 -3.97
C PRO A 103 2.69 -11.42 -4.60
N THR A 104 3.67 -11.04 -5.42
CA THR A 104 4.68 -11.95 -5.98
C THR A 104 6.08 -11.42 -5.73
N VAL A 105 7.07 -12.30 -5.63
CA VAL A 105 8.48 -11.90 -5.49
C VAL A 105 8.88 -10.95 -6.61
N ALA A 106 8.54 -11.29 -7.86
CA ALA A 106 8.90 -10.48 -9.03
C ALA A 106 8.35 -9.05 -8.93
N ALA A 107 7.06 -8.88 -8.55
CA ALA A 107 6.45 -7.55 -8.42
C ALA A 107 7.09 -6.75 -7.27
N LYS A 108 7.43 -7.40 -6.15
CA LYS A 108 8.07 -6.73 -5.01
C LYS A 108 9.52 -6.34 -5.32
N THR A 109 10.27 -7.20 -5.99
CA THR A 109 11.63 -6.90 -6.46
C THR A 109 11.59 -5.72 -7.44
N TRP A 110 10.73 -5.77 -8.44
CA TRP A 110 10.55 -4.68 -9.40
C TRP A 110 10.20 -3.35 -8.67
N ALA A 111 9.22 -3.37 -7.76
CA ALA A 111 8.82 -2.16 -7.04
C ALA A 111 9.97 -1.57 -6.20
N PHE A 112 10.76 -2.43 -5.56
CA PHE A 112 11.93 -2.00 -4.78
C PHE A 112 13.02 -1.41 -5.70
N GLU A 113 13.37 -2.09 -6.80
CA GLU A 113 14.36 -1.61 -7.77
C GLU A 113 13.94 -0.24 -8.35
N GLN A 114 12.68 -0.09 -8.77
CA GLN A 114 12.16 1.18 -9.27
C GLN A 114 12.19 2.29 -8.21
N LEU A 115 11.98 1.95 -6.94
CA LEU A 115 11.98 2.91 -5.84
C LEU A 115 13.36 3.48 -5.55
N VAL A 116 14.42 2.63 -5.62
CA VAL A 116 15.76 3.01 -5.17
C VAL A 116 16.71 3.40 -6.30
N ASP A 117 16.30 3.25 -7.56
CA ASP A 117 17.09 3.59 -8.73
C ASP A 117 16.94 5.09 -9.09
N PRO A 118 18.00 5.90 -8.95
CA PRO A 118 17.96 7.32 -9.33
C PRO A 118 17.75 7.53 -10.83
N SER A 119 18.03 6.51 -11.67
CA SER A 119 17.84 6.58 -13.13
C SER A 119 16.43 6.20 -13.57
N SER A 120 15.56 5.75 -12.66
CA SER A 120 14.19 5.34 -12.97
C SER A 120 13.30 6.47 -13.52
N GLY A 121 13.69 7.73 -13.32
CA GLY A 121 12.97 8.91 -13.79
C GLY A 121 11.62 9.13 -13.09
N HIS A 122 11.33 8.42 -12.02
CA HIS A 122 10.08 8.54 -11.27
C HIS A 122 9.96 9.88 -10.55
N THR A 123 8.76 10.46 -10.57
CA THR A 123 8.44 11.64 -9.76
C THR A 123 8.35 11.28 -8.28
N ASN A 124 8.46 12.29 -7.41
CA ASN A 124 8.29 12.13 -5.97
C ASN A 124 6.99 11.40 -5.58
N HIS A 125 5.88 11.68 -6.28
CA HIS A 125 4.61 11.00 -6.05
C HIS A 125 4.66 9.52 -6.47
N ALA A 126 5.34 9.22 -7.58
CA ALA A 126 5.53 7.84 -8.02
C ALA A 126 6.34 7.03 -7.02
N LEU A 127 7.41 7.60 -6.44
CA LEU A 127 8.20 6.94 -5.39
C LEU A 127 7.34 6.61 -4.15
N VAL A 128 6.44 7.51 -3.76
CA VAL A 128 5.50 7.25 -2.65
C VAL A 128 4.56 6.07 -2.97
N GLU A 129 4.01 6.01 -4.19
CA GLU A 129 3.09 4.93 -4.56
C GLU A 129 3.83 3.58 -4.71
N LEU A 130 5.05 3.58 -5.23
CA LEU A 130 5.92 2.39 -5.25
C LEU A 130 6.19 1.87 -3.83
N ALA A 131 6.58 2.76 -2.91
CA ALA A 131 6.82 2.41 -1.51
C ALA A 131 5.56 1.84 -0.84
N ARG A 132 4.39 2.46 -1.05
CA ARG A 132 3.10 1.96 -0.53
C ARG A 132 2.77 0.56 -1.07
N GLY A 133 2.96 0.35 -2.36
CA GLY A 133 2.68 -0.93 -3.03
C GLY A 133 3.62 -2.04 -2.60
N LEU A 134 4.92 -1.73 -2.41
CA LEU A 134 5.94 -2.67 -1.94
C LEU A 134 5.48 -3.40 -0.67
N TRP A 135 4.97 -2.66 0.33
CA TRP A 135 4.57 -3.21 1.62
C TRP A 135 3.15 -3.77 1.66
N ARG A 136 2.39 -3.57 0.60
CA ARG A 136 1.02 -4.07 0.50
C ARG A 136 1.02 -5.55 0.14
N SER A 137 1.06 -6.41 1.16
CA SER A 137 0.95 -7.86 1.00
C SER A 137 0.22 -8.47 2.20
N PRO A 138 -0.65 -9.46 1.99
CA PRO A 138 -1.20 -10.27 3.07
C PRO A 138 -0.14 -11.20 3.67
N ASP A 139 0.84 -11.62 2.89
CA ASP A 139 1.98 -12.43 3.32
C ASP A 139 3.15 -11.53 3.73
N ARG A 140 3.46 -11.51 5.01
CA ARG A 140 4.59 -10.74 5.55
C ARG A 140 5.94 -11.38 5.23
N GLY A 141 5.99 -12.69 5.01
CA GLY A 141 7.20 -13.39 4.57
C GLY A 141 7.70 -12.87 3.23
N LEU A 142 6.77 -12.51 2.33
CA LEU A 142 7.10 -11.98 1.02
C LEU A 142 7.82 -10.61 1.06
N VAL A 143 7.45 -9.74 2.03
CA VAL A 143 8.01 -8.37 2.12
C VAL A 143 9.14 -8.24 3.13
N ARG A 144 9.30 -9.20 4.04
CA ARG A 144 10.37 -9.23 5.04
C ARG A 144 11.78 -9.02 4.45
N PRO A 145 12.17 -9.68 3.33
CA PRO A 145 13.50 -9.51 2.75
C PRO A 145 13.84 -8.08 2.33
N PHE A 146 12.82 -7.22 2.15
CA PHE A 146 13.03 -5.83 1.72
C PHE A 146 13.19 -4.85 2.89
N VAL A 147 12.99 -5.27 4.15
CA VAL A 147 13.06 -4.37 5.32
C VAL A 147 14.44 -3.74 5.44
N GLU A 148 15.48 -4.57 5.52
CA GLU A 148 16.86 -4.08 5.66
C GLU A 148 17.32 -3.28 4.42
N PRO A 149 17.18 -3.78 3.18
CA PRO A 149 17.55 -3.01 2.00
C PRO A 149 16.80 -1.67 1.88
N PHE A 150 15.53 -1.60 2.27
CA PHE A 150 14.76 -0.35 2.26
C PHE A 150 15.32 0.66 3.25
N LEU A 151 15.53 0.26 4.52
CA LEU A 151 16.07 1.14 5.55
C LEU A 151 17.48 1.64 5.19
N ASP A 152 18.30 0.80 4.55
CA ASP A 152 19.63 1.18 4.07
C ASP A 152 19.60 2.10 2.83
N ALA A 153 18.56 2.00 2.01
CA ALA A 153 18.43 2.84 0.82
C ALA A 153 18.04 4.28 1.16
N ILE A 154 17.17 4.48 2.16
CA ILE A 154 16.61 5.80 2.51
C ILE A 154 17.68 6.89 2.68
N PRO A 155 18.77 6.70 3.45
CA PRO A 155 19.81 7.72 3.57
C PRO A 155 20.49 8.05 2.22
N ARG A 156 20.72 7.03 1.38
CA ARG A 156 21.34 7.23 0.06
C ARG A 156 20.44 8.00 -0.91
N MET A 157 19.13 7.85 -0.77
CA MET A 157 18.15 8.55 -1.60
C MET A 157 18.14 10.05 -1.38
N THR A 158 18.70 10.56 -0.25
CA THR A 158 18.84 12.01 0.01
C THR A 158 19.67 12.73 -1.04
N ALA A 159 20.52 12.00 -1.78
CA ALA A 159 21.33 12.58 -2.85
C ALA A 159 20.51 13.04 -4.07
N TRP A 160 19.28 12.53 -4.26
CA TRP A 160 18.46 12.80 -5.44
C TRP A 160 16.95 12.97 -5.14
N VAL A 161 16.48 12.63 -3.94
CA VAL A 161 15.11 12.87 -3.47
C VAL A 161 15.12 13.97 -2.42
N GLY A 162 14.29 15.00 -2.60
CA GLY A 162 14.16 16.06 -1.60
C GLY A 162 13.58 15.56 -0.28
N ASP A 163 13.94 16.20 0.84
CA ASP A 163 13.60 15.77 2.21
C ASP A 163 12.09 15.56 2.43
N ASP A 164 11.23 16.48 1.94
CA ASP A 164 9.78 16.35 2.07
C ASP A 164 9.24 15.10 1.36
N ALA A 165 9.75 14.82 0.15
CA ALA A 165 9.35 13.65 -0.61
C ALA A 165 9.83 12.35 0.05
N LEU A 166 11.09 12.34 0.52
CA LEU A 166 11.64 11.17 1.18
C LEU A 166 10.97 10.90 2.53
N THR A 167 10.62 11.94 3.27
CA THR A 167 9.78 11.84 4.48
C THR A 167 8.44 11.17 4.17
N LYS A 168 7.80 11.53 3.04
CA LYS A 168 6.55 10.88 2.59
C LYS A 168 6.77 9.42 2.16
N VAL A 169 7.88 9.12 1.47
CA VAL A 169 8.26 7.73 1.15
C VAL A 169 8.35 6.89 2.42
N VAL A 170 9.03 7.37 3.46
CA VAL A 170 9.11 6.68 4.76
C VAL A 170 7.74 6.61 5.41
N ARG A 171 6.99 7.70 5.45
CA ARG A 171 5.67 7.76 6.09
C ARG A 171 4.68 6.75 5.51
N PHE A 172 4.57 6.69 4.19
CA PHE A 172 3.60 5.84 3.50
C PHE A 172 4.13 4.45 3.15
N GLY A 173 5.46 4.30 3.12
CA GLY A 173 6.17 3.07 2.84
C GLY A 173 6.90 2.48 4.04
N PHE A 174 6.49 2.79 5.29
CA PHE A 174 7.13 2.19 6.46
C PHE A 174 6.90 0.66 6.50
N PRO A 175 7.95 -0.14 6.76
CA PRO A 175 7.85 -1.59 6.82
C PRO A 175 7.16 -2.06 8.12
N PHE A 176 5.83 -2.23 8.11
CA PHE A 176 5.08 -2.75 9.25
C PHE A 176 5.24 -4.28 9.40
N VAL A 177 6.49 -4.75 9.42
CA VAL A 177 6.84 -6.13 9.77
C VAL A 177 7.11 -6.18 11.28
N VAL A 178 6.17 -6.79 12.05
CA VAL A 178 6.19 -6.76 13.52
C VAL A 178 7.14 -7.85 14.03
N GLU A 179 8.43 -7.54 14.00
CA GLU A 179 9.56 -8.39 14.45
C GLU A 179 10.60 -7.54 15.17
N ALA A 180 11.30 -8.13 16.16
CA ALA A 180 12.38 -7.43 16.88
C ALA A 180 13.45 -6.93 15.91
N ARG A 181 13.81 -7.72 14.91
CA ARG A 181 14.78 -7.36 13.87
C ARG A 181 14.42 -6.08 13.13
N THR A 182 13.13 -5.82 12.86
CA THR A 182 12.68 -4.56 12.23
C THR A 182 13.05 -3.37 13.09
N ILE A 183 12.87 -3.46 14.41
CA ILE A 183 13.20 -2.37 15.33
C ILE A 183 14.71 -2.19 15.48
N GLU A 184 15.48 -3.27 15.55
CA GLU A 184 16.95 -3.21 15.55
C GLU A 184 17.48 -2.46 14.31
N LEU A 185 16.93 -2.76 13.13
CA LEU A 185 17.29 -2.10 11.89
C LEU A 185 16.89 -0.60 11.87
N VAL A 186 15.72 -0.27 12.40
CA VAL A 186 15.29 1.13 12.55
C VAL A 186 16.19 1.87 13.52
N ASP A 187 16.56 1.26 14.66
CA ASP A 187 17.44 1.89 15.64
C ASP A 187 18.86 2.08 15.08
N ALA A 188 19.35 1.12 14.31
CA ALA A 188 20.61 1.25 13.58
C ALA A 188 20.54 2.40 12.53
N ALA A 189 19.44 2.51 11.79
CA ALA A 189 19.23 3.62 10.87
C ALA A 189 19.18 4.98 11.61
N LEU A 190 18.49 5.05 12.74
CA LEU A 190 18.39 6.26 13.58
C LEU A 190 19.73 6.67 14.21
N SER A 191 20.68 5.74 14.35
CA SER A 191 22.04 6.05 14.87
C SER A 191 22.95 6.69 13.82
N ARG A 192 22.52 6.77 12.57
CA ARG A 192 23.30 7.37 11.46
C ARG A 192 23.20 8.88 11.50
N ASP A 193 24.30 9.56 11.13
CA ASP A 193 24.37 11.03 11.07
C ASP A 193 23.88 11.59 9.73
N ASP A 194 23.73 10.75 8.69
CA ASP A 194 23.33 11.13 7.33
C ASP A 194 21.81 11.19 7.12
N LEU A 195 21.00 10.95 8.16
CA LEU A 195 19.54 11.13 8.10
C LEU A 195 19.16 12.61 8.22
N THR A 196 18.32 13.07 7.30
CA THR A 196 17.69 14.38 7.42
C THR A 196 16.73 14.43 8.62
N PRO A 197 16.48 15.63 9.20
CA PRO A 197 15.56 15.76 10.35
C PRO A 197 14.15 15.26 10.07
N GLY A 198 13.63 15.44 8.83
CA GLY A 198 12.31 14.97 8.41
C GLY A 198 12.23 13.44 8.41
N VAL A 199 13.20 12.79 7.77
CA VAL A 199 13.28 11.31 7.71
C VAL A 199 13.48 10.71 9.10
N ARG A 200 14.35 11.29 9.92
CA ARG A 200 14.58 10.86 11.31
C ARG A 200 13.27 10.86 12.10
N ARG A 201 12.51 11.96 12.03
CA ARG A 201 11.20 12.08 12.68
C ARG A 201 10.23 11.04 12.18
N ALA A 202 10.18 10.81 10.87
CA ALA A 202 9.30 9.79 10.27
C ALA A 202 9.64 8.38 10.78
N PHE A 203 10.92 8.01 10.87
CA PHE A 203 11.32 6.72 11.45
C PHE A 203 10.89 6.57 12.91
N VAL A 204 11.05 7.59 13.73
CA VAL A 204 10.60 7.56 15.14
C VAL A 204 9.08 7.37 15.21
N GLU A 205 8.33 8.22 14.48
CA GLU A 205 6.87 8.22 14.49
C GLU A 205 6.30 6.88 13.99
N TRP A 206 6.77 6.40 12.84
CA TRP A 206 6.18 5.24 12.19
C TRP A 206 6.71 3.89 12.71
N SER A 207 7.82 3.87 13.46
CA SER A 207 8.25 2.67 14.19
C SER A 207 7.41 2.40 15.45
N TRP A 208 6.75 3.43 15.99
CA TRP A 208 5.98 3.33 17.24
C TRP A 208 4.94 2.20 17.23
N PRO A 209 4.07 2.05 16.20
CA PRO A 209 3.09 0.96 16.17
C PRO A 209 3.73 -0.45 16.18
N VAL A 210 4.93 -0.60 15.59
CA VAL A 210 5.66 -1.87 15.61
C VAL A 210 6.19 -2.16 17.02
N ARG A 211 6.75 -1.15 17.69
CA ARG A 211 7.23 -1.25 19.08
C ARG A 211 6.09 -1.62 20.03
N GLU A 212 4.97 -0.94 19.93
CA GLU A 212 3.77 -1.22 20.74
C GLU A 212 3.24 -2.63 20.48
N ALA A 213 3.20 -3.09 19.24
CA ALA A 213 2.76 -4.44 18.90
C ALA A 213 3.70 -5.51 19.48
N LEU A 214 5.02 -5.28 19.49
CA LEU A 214 6.00 -6.17 20.11
C LEU A 214 5.84 -6.19 21.61
N ALA A 215 5.74 -5.03 22.27
CA ALA A 215 5.54 -4.92 23.70
C ALA A 215 4.23 -5.61 24.15
N SER A 216 3.16 -5.45 23.37
CA SER A 216 1.89 -6.14 23.61
C SER A 216 2.03 -7.66 23.50
N ARG A 217 2.72 -8.15 22.46
CA ARG A 217 2.97 -9.60 22.29
C ARG A 217 3.76 -10.17 23.47
N SER A 218 4.83 -9.52 23.92
CA SER A 218 5.64 -9.98 25.04
C SER A 218 4.85 -10.02 26.34
N ARG A 219 3.90 -9.11 26.52
CA ARG A 219 3.04 -9.07 27.73
C ARG A 219 2.00 -10.20 27.76
N TRP A 220 1.38 -10.50 26.59
CA TRP A 220 0.27 -11.44 26.53
C TRP A 220 0.68 -12.86 26.11
N PHE A 221 1.86 -13.00 25.50
CA PHE A 221 2.41 -14.28 25.05
C PHE A 221 3.90 -14.34 25.43
N PRO A 222 4.22 -14.40 26.76
CA PRO A 222 5.62 -14.54 27.16
C PRO A 222 6.17 -15.85 26.59
N THR A 223 7.24 -15.75 25.82
CA THR A 223 8.05 -16.91 25.44
C THR A 223 8.75 -17.37 26.71
N GLY A 224 8.31 -18.52 27.29
CA GLY A 224 8.93 -19.17 28.44
C GLY A 224 10.34 -19.65 28.13
#